data_d0903f522e9b4a91844272d075ff70b1
#
_entry.id   d0903f522e9b4a91844272d075ff70b1
#
_cell.length_a   1.000
_cell.length_b   1.000
_cell.length_c   1.000
_cell.angle_alpha   90.00
_cell.angle_beta   90.00
_cell.angle_gamma   90.00
#
_symmetry.space_group_name_H-M   'P 1'
#
loop_
_entity.id
_entity.type
_entity.pdbx_description
1 polymer ?
#
loop_
_entity_poly.entity_id
_entity_poly.type
_entity_poly.pdbx_seq_one_letter_code
_entity_poly.pdbx_strand_id
1 'polypeptide(L)'
;MRVIAGKHKSKPLESLEGRNTRPTMDKVKEGIFNSLHEVYGLGLDLFAGSGALGIEALSRGMDKVIFVDQNFKAVKVIQANLKQLNLEEQSEVYKNNADRALKAINKRDIQFDFIFLDPPYNKELIDKALDQISKFNLLKEHGIIICEFSNQEKINTYDFEVIKQYHYGLTDTLLLKKGDHND
;
A
#
# COMPACT_ATOMS: atom_id res chain seq x y z
N MET A 1 -5.87 16.42 1.10
CA MET A 1 -4.73 15.49 1.22
C MET A 1 -3.57 15.98 0.38
N ARG A 2 -2.36 15.83 0.86
CA ARG A 2 -1.15 16.32 0.18
C ARG A 2 -0.06 15.28 0.21
N VAL A 3 0.85 15.35 -0.75
CA VAL A 3 2.11 14.62 -0.68
C VAL A 3 2.97 15.26 0.43
N ILE A 4 3.51 14.43 1.32
CA ILE A 4 4.22 14.91 2.52
C ILE A 4 5.68 15.26 2.21
N ALA A 5 6.36 14.41 1.43
CA ALA A 5 7.78 14.57 1.18
C ALA A 5 8.18 14.10 -0.22
N GLY A 6 9.44 14.31 -0.58
CA GLY A 6 10.02 13.88 -1.85
C GLY A 6 9.82 14.86 -2.98
N LYS A 7 9.94 14.37 -4.20
CA LYS A 7 9.92 15.17 -5.43
C LYS A 7 8.63 15.99 -5.59
N HIS A 8 7.50 15.46 -5.10
CA HIS A 8 6.19 16.10 -5.24
C HIS A 8 5.66 16.68 -3.93
N LYS A 9 6.54 16.98 -2.99
CA LYS A 9 6.18 17.55 -1.68
C LYS A 9 5.19 18.69 -1.81
N SER A 10 4.16 18.68 -0.95
CA SER A 10 3.11 19.70 -0.81
C SER A 10 2.11 19.75 -1.96
N LYS A 11 2.22 18.91 -2.95
CA LYS A 11 1.23 18.85 -4.04
C LYS A 11 -0.08 18.29 -3.52
N PRO A 12 -1.22 18.92 -3.84
CA PRO A 12 -2.53 18.41 -3.40
C PRO A 12 -2.92 17.16 -4.18
N LEU A 13 -3.66 16.27 -3.52
CA LEU A 13 -4.21 15.06 -4.13
C LEU A 13 -5.73 15.12 -4.03
N GLU A 14 -6.42 14.68 -5.08
CA GLU A 14 -7.86 14.46 -5.02
C GLU A 14 -8.18 13.29 -4.10
N SER A 15 -9.27 13.42 -3.36
CA SER A 15 -9.79 12.38 -2.46
C SER A 15 -11.06 11.77 -3.02
N LEU A 16 -11.41 10.59 -2.55
CA LEU A 16 -12.72 10.00 -2.82
C LEU A 16 -13.79 10.73 -2.02
N GLU A 17 -14.96 10.98 -2.65
CA GLU A 17 -16.11 11.56 -1.96
C GLU A 17 -16.51 10.70 -0.75
N GLY A 18 -16.83 11.35 0.35
CA GLY A 18 -17.24 10.69 1.59
C GLY A 18 -16.09 10.18 2.45
N ARG A 19 -14.86 10.26 1.98
CA ARG A 19 -13.67 10.00 2.79
C ARG A 19 -13.07 11.34 3.20
N ASN A 20 -13.26 11.70 4.45
CA ASN A 20 -12.67 12.91 5.02
C ASN A 20 -11.15 12.78 5.05
N THR A 21 -10.46 13.69 4.37
CA THR A 21 -9.03 13.88 4.54
C THR A 21 -8.83 14.49 5.91
N ARG A 22 -8.49 13.66 6.89
CA ARG A 22 -8.25 14.13 8.26
C ARG A 22 -6.76 14.38 8.46
N PRO A 23 -6.37 15.37 9.26
CA PRO A 23 -4.97 15.54 9.67
C PRO A 23 -4.36 14.25 10.23
N THR A 24 -5.19 13.38 10.84
CA THR A 24 -4.79 12.07 11.35
C THR A 24 -4.28 11.15 10.24
N MET A 25 -4.92 11.17 9.06
CA MET A 25 -4.50 10.34 7.92
C MET A 25 -3.12 10.74 7.39
N ASP A 26 -2.85 12.04 7.31
CA ASP A 26 -1.54 12.54 6.91
C ASP A 26 -0.46 12.16 7.94
N LYS A 27 -0.77 12.20 9.22
CA LYS A 27 0.15 11.79 10.29
C LYS A 27 0.46 10.30 10.22
N VAL A 28 -0.53 9.45 9.96
CA VAL A 28 -0.34 8.01 9.79
C VAL A 28 0.58 7.75 8.60
N LYS A 29 0.29 8.38 7.47
CA LYS A 29 1.10 8.27 6.26
C LYS A 29 2.56 8.70 6.51
N GLU A 30 2.74 9.86 7.15
CA GLU A 30 4.07 10.36 7.51
C GLU A 30 4.82 9.37 8.41
N GLY A 31 4.13 8.84 9.44
CA GLY A 31 4.71 7.85 10.35
C GLY A 31 5.15 6.57 9.65
N ILE A 32 4.33 6.08 8.72
CA ILE A 32 4.67 4.90 7.90
C ILE A 32 5.97 5.13 7.15
N PHE A 33 6.04 6.20 6.36
CA PHE A 33 7.20 6.45 5.52
C PHE A 33 8.45 6.84 6.29
N ASN A 34 8.31 7.54 7.41
CA ASN A 34 9.45 7.83 8.29
C ASN A 34 10.06 6.55 8.86
N SER A 35 9.25 5.52 9.11
CA SER A 35 9.74 4.24 9.63
C SER A 35 10.35 3.35 8.56
N LEU A 36 10.08 3.60 7.29
CA LEU A 36 10.67 2.84 6.19
C LEU A 36 12.08 3.30 5.83
N HIS A 37 12.51 4.47 6.30
CA HIS A 37 13.77 5.12 5.99
C HIS A 37 13.93 5.44 4.51
N GLU A 38 14.12 4.45 3.66
CA GLU A 38 14.32 4.60 2.21
C GLU A 38 13.32 3.73 1.46
N VAL A 39 12.74 4.27 0.38
CA VAL A 39 11.88 3.50 -0.53
C VAL A 39 12.50 3.47 -1.92
N TYR A 40 12.34 2.34 -2.60
CA TYR A 40 12.95 2.07 -3.91
C TYR A 40 12.21 0.93 -4.59
N GLY A 41 12.51 0.69 -5.84
CA GLY A 41 12.06 -0.50 -6.55
C GLY A 41 10.59 -0.49 -6.94
N LEU A 42 9.96 -1.65 -6.85
CA LEU A 42 8.58 -1.89 -7.28
C LEU A 42 7.67 -2.01 -6.08
N GLY A 43 6.58 -1.23 -6.08
CA GLY A 43 5.55 -1.27 -5.04
C GLY A 43 4.20 -1.74 -5.55
N LEU A 44 3.39 -2.28 -4.65
CA LEU A 44 2.00 -2.64 -4.89
C LEU A 44 1.13 -1.93 -3.87
N ASP A 45 0.14 -1.16 -4.36
CA ASP A 45 -0.89 -0.53 -3.53
C ASP A 45 -2.20 -1.26 -3.83
N LEU A 46 -2.50 -2.28 -3.03
CA LEU A 46 -3.52 -3.29 -3.38
C LEU A 46 -4.96 -2.82 -3.13
N PHE A 47 -5.16 -1.92 -2.18
CA PHE A 47 -6.45 -1.31 -1.86
C PHE A 47 -6.28 0.21 -1.98
N ALA A 48 -5.97 0.67 -3.19
CA ALA A 48 -5.31 1.96 -3.38
C ALA A 48 -6.17 3.19 -3.06
N GLY A 49 -7.49 3.09 -3.18
CA GLY A 49 -8.38 4.22 -2.91
C GLY A 49 -8.07 5.42 -3.81
N SER A 50 -7.60 6.52 -3.22
CA SER A 50 -7.16 7.70 -3.96
C SER A 50 -5.73 7.57 -4.51
N GLY A 51 -5.01 6.50 -4.13
CA GLY A 51 -3.62 6.29 -4.49
C GLY A 51 -2.62 6.99 -3.58
N ALA A 52 -3.04 7.52 -2.46
CA ALA A 52 -2.21 8.36 -1.59
C ALA A 52 -0.93 7.66 -1.13
N LEU A 53 -0.98 6.38 -0.72
CA LEU A 53 0.20 5.65 -0.25
C LEU A 53 1.19 5.38 -1.38
N GLY A 54 0.71 4.85 -2.49
CA GLY A 54 1.57 4.57 -3.64
C GLY A 54 2.17 5.84 -4.26
N ILE A 55 1.42 6.93 -4.31
CA ILE A 55 1.91 8.22 -4.82
C ILE A 55 2.97 8.81 -3.87
N GLU A 56 2.75 8.71 -2.56
CA GLU A 56 3.76 9.11 -1.58
C GLU A 56 5.06 8.34 -1.80
N ALA A 57 4.96 7.03 -2.02
CA ALA A 57 6.10 6.16 -2.31
C ALA A 57 6.86 6.60 -3.57
N LEU A 58 6.13 6.88 -4.65
CA LEU A 58 6.72 7.39 -5.89
C LEU A 58 7.43 8.73 -5.67
N SER A 59 6.81 9.63 -4.91
CA SER A 59 7.39 10.93 -4.59
C SER A 59 8.70 10.79 -3.82
N ARG A 60 8.82 9.77 -2.97
CA ARG A 60 10.01 9.55 -2.12
C ARG A 60 11.10 8.71 -2.78
N GLY A 61 10.91 8.25 -4.02
CA GLY A 61 11.96 7.59 -4.77
C GLY A 61 11.68 6.17 -5.26
N MET A 62 10.50 5.62 -5.02
CA MET A 62 10.13 4.33 -5.59
C MET A 62 10.10 4.44 -7.12
N ASP A 63 10.56 3.39 -7.82
CA ASP A 63 10.71 3.43 -9.27
C ASP A 63 9.38 3.24 -9.99
N LYS A 64 8.53 2.36 -9.47
CA LYS A 64 7.24 2.04 -10.08
C LYS A 64 6.26 1.50 -9.03
N VAL A 65 4.98 1.82 -9.19
CA VAL A 65 3.90 1.29 -8.34
C VAL A 65 2.77 0.76 -9.20
N ILE A 66 2.27 -0.40 -8.82
CA ILE A 66 1.03 -0.98 -9.36
C ILE A 66 -0.09 -0.65 -8.36
N PHE A 67 -1.11 0.06 -8.84
CA PHE A 67 -2.28 0.43 -8.06
C PHE A 67 -3.45 -0.46 -8.43
N VAL A 68 -4.13 -0.99 -7.42
CA VAL A 68 -5.34 -1.81 -7.61
C VAL A 68 -6.45 -1.28 -6.72
N ASP A 69 -7.63 -1.12 -7.28
CA ASP A 69 -8.85 -0.88 -6.51
C ASP A 69 -10.04 -1.46 -7.27
N GLN A 70 -11.02 -1.99 -6.55
CA GLN A 70 -12.20 -2.56 -7.19
C GLN A 70 -13.23 -1.49 -7.58
N ASN A 71 -13.14 -0.30 -7.02
CA ASN A 71 -14.10 0.79 -7.24
C ASN A 71 -13.66 1.63 -8.45
N PHE A 72 -14.55 1.74 -9.43
CA PHE A 72 -14.31 2.53 -10.63
C PHE A 72 -14.01 4.02 -10.32
N LYS A 73 -14.69 4.59 -9.33
CA LYS A 73 -14.45 5.98 -8.92
C LYS A 73 -13.04 6.14 -8.34
N ALA A 74 -12.58 5.17 -7.56
CA ALA A 74 -11.22 5.17 -7.01
C ALA A 74 -10.19 5.12 -8.13
N VAL A 75 -10.36 4.24 -9.11
CA VAL A 75 -9.46 4.13 -10.26
C VAL A 75 -9.36 5.47 -11.00
N LYS A 76 -10.48 6.15 -11.20
CA LYS A 76 -10.47 7.47 -11.85
C LYS A 76 -9.73 8.52 -11.05
N VAL A 77 -9.90 8.53 -9.72
CA VAL A 77 -9.17 9.46 -8.84
C VAL A 77 -7.67 9.17 -8.88
N ILE A 78 -7.27 7.91 -8.82
CA ILE A 78 -5.86 7.51 -8.94
C ILE A 78 -5.28 8.03 -10.25
N GLN A 79 -5.95 7.78 -11.37
CA GLN A 79 -5.49 8.20 -12.68
C GLN A 79 -5.36 9.73 -12.77
N ALA A 80 -6.32 10.47 -12.22
CA ALA A 80 -6.28 11.94 -12.20
C ALA A 80 -5.08 12.44 -11.37
N ASN A 81 -4.86 11.86 -10.19
CA ASN A 81 -3.73 12.23 -9.35
C ASN A 81 -2.38 11.94 -10.02
N LEU A 82 -2.25 10.79 -10.65
CA LEU A 82 -1.02 10.41 -11.37
C LEU A 82 -0.75 11.34 -12.55
N LYS A 83 -1.78 11.68 -13.30
CA LYS A 83 -1.68 12.59 -14.46
C LYS A 83 -1.23 13.97 -14.00
N GLN A 84 -1.84 14.51 -12.95
CA GLN A 84 -1.51 15.82 -12.40
C GLN A 84 -0.04 15.92 -11.98
N LEU A 85 0.54 14.82 -11.49
CA LEU A 85 1.93 14.77 -11.01
C LEU A 85 2.91 14.24 -12.07
N ASN A 86 2.45 13.94 -13.28
CA ASN A 86 3.26 13.35 -14.36
C ASN A 86 3.92 12.03 -13.93
N LEU A 87 3.17 11.18 -13.23
CA LEU A 87 3.64 9.88 -12.73
C LEU A 87 3.09 8.69 -13.52
N GLU A 88 2.44 8.92 -14.64
CA GLU A 88 1.77 7.88 -15.41
C GLU A 88 2.72 6.78 -15.90
N GLU A 89 3.93 7.16 -16.34
CA GLU A 89 4.93 6.19 -16.83
C GLU A 89 5.51 5.32 -15.73
N GLN A 90 5.44 5.78 -14.47
CA GLN A 90 5.93 5.04 -13.31
C GLN A 90 4.82 4.24 -12.63
N SER A 91 3.68 4.09 -13.28
CA SER A 91 2.48 3.53 -12.66
C SER A 91 1.74 2.60 -13.59
N GLU A 92 1.10 1.59 -12.99
CA GLU A 92 0.04 0.81 -13.62
C GLU A 92 -1.19 0.92 -12.72
N VAL A 93 -2.38 1.05 -13.30
CA VAL A 93 -3.62 1.17 -12.52
C VAL A 93 -4.63 0.15 -13.05
N TYR A 94 -5.14 -0.69 -12.15
CA TYR A 94 -6.08 -1.75 -12.50
C TYR A 94 -7.33 -1.68 -11.63
N LYS A 95 -8.48 -1.78 -12.30
CA LYS A 95 -9.76 -2.01 -11.62
C LYS A 95 -9.96 -3.49 -11.44
N ASN A 96 -9.79 -3.97 -10.21
CA ASN A 96 -9.97 -5.38 -9.89
C ASN A 96 -10.15 -5.56 -8.38
N ASN A 97 -10.68 -6.70 -7.96
CA ASN A 97 -10.62 -7.05 -6.54
C ASN A 97 -9.24 -7.62 -6.22
N ALA A 98 -8.90 -7.63 -4.93
CA ALA A 98 -7.58 -8.04 -4.48
C ALA A 98 -7.23 -9.48 -4.86
N ASP A 99 -8.18 -10.40 -4.69
CA ASP A 99 -7.99 -11.82 -5.01
C ASP A 99 -7.60 -12.03 -6.48
N ARG A 100 -8.36 -11.46 -7.39
CA ARG A 100 -8.08 -11.57 -8.84
C ARG A 100 -6.80 -10.85 -9.22
N ALA A 101 -6.55 -9.70 -8.62
CA ALA A 101 -5.33 -8.94 -8.88
C ALA A 101 -4.09 -9.72 -8.49
N LEU A 102 -4.08 -10.34 -7.32
CA LEU A 102 -2.93 -11.13 -6.86
C LEU A 102 -2.71 -12.37 -7.74
N LYS A 103 -3.77 -13.02 -8.19
CA LYS A 103 -3.67 -14.14 -9.14
C LYS A 103 -3.09 -13.69 -10.49
N ALA A 104 -3.52 -12.54 -10.99
CA ALA A 104 -3.01 -11.99 -12.24
C ALA A 104 -1.51 -11.61 -12.12
N ILE A 105 -1.15 -10.98 -11.01
CA ILE A 105 0.24 -10.61 -10.70
C ILE A 105 1.12 -11.86 -10.61
N ASN A 106 0.62 -12.92 -9.98
CA ASN A 106 1.36 -14.19 -9.88
C ASN A 106 1.77 -14.75 -11.26
N LYS A 107 0.91 -14.58 -12.26
CA LYS A 107 1.20 -15.03 -13.64
C LYS A 107 2.29 -14.22 -14.33
N ARG A 108 2.58 -13.00 -13.84
CA ARG A 108 3.62 -12.14 -14.41
C ARG A 108 5.02 -12.47 -13.89
N ASP A 109 5.13 -13.33 -12.89
CA ASP A 109 6.41 -13.72 -12.28
C ASP A 109 7.21 -12.51 -11.77
N ILE A 110 6.55 -11.61 -11.04
CA ILE A 110 7.16 -10.42 -10.45
C ILE A 110 7.07 -10.46 -8.93
N GLN A 111 8.02 -9.80 -8.28
CA GLN A 111 8.05 -9.63 -6.82
C GLN A 111 8.18 -8.16 -6.48
N PHE A 112 7.65 -7.78 -5.33
CA PHE A 112 7.62 -6.40 -4.88
C PHE A 112 8.63 -6.14 -3.75
N ASP A 113 9.19 -4.95 -3.77
CA ASP A 113 9.99 -4.42 -2.67
C ASP A 113 9.11 -3.92 -1.52
N PHE A 114 7.94 -3.35 -1.85
CA PHE A 114 6.98 -2.84 -0.87
C PHE A 114 5.56 -3.19 -1.29
N ILE A 115 4.75 -3.64 -0.33
CA ILE A 115 3.32 -3.91 -0.54
C ILE A 115 2.53 -3.15 0.53
N PHE A 116 1.59 -2.31 0.10
CA PHE A 116 0.69 -1.57 0.97
C PHE A 116 -0.67 -2.24 1.02
N LEU A 117 -1.14 -2.54 2.23
CA LEU A 117 -2.45 -3.15 2.47
C LEU A 117 -3.25 -2.26 3.41
N ASP A 118 -4.13 -1.44 2.84
CA ASP A 118 -5.01 -0.53 3.57
C ASP A 118 -6.46 -0.73 3.14
N PRO A 119 -7.04 -1.93 3.42
CA PRO A 119 -8.41 -2.24 2.99
C PRO A 119 -9.45 -1.60 3.91
N PRO A 120 -10.73 -1.63 3.50
CA PRO A 120 -11.83 -1.33 4.42
C PRO A 120 -11.77 -2.20 5.67
N TYR A 121 -12.16 -1.65 6.81
CA TYR A 121 -12.06 -2.32 8.10
C TYR A 121 -13.02 -3.52 8.24
N ASN A 122 -12.67 -4.47 9.11
CA ASN A 122 -13.51 -5.57 9.60
C ASN A 122 -13.99 -6.55 8.52
N LYS A 123 -13.17 -6.82 7.49
CA LYS A 123 -13.54 -7.75 6.41
C LYS A 123 -12.53 -8.86 6.17
N GLU A 124 -11.61 -9.08 7.08
CA GLU A 124 -10.56 -10.12 6.97
C GLU A 124 -9.75 -10.01 5.66
N LEU A 125 -9.77 -8.85 5.02
CA LEU A 125 -9.13 -8.66 3.71
C LEU A 125 -7.60 -8.73 3.80
N ILE A 126 -7.03 -8.27 4.92
CA ILE A 126 -5.58 -8.34 5.13
C ILE A 126 -5.13 -9.79 5.26
N ASP A 127 -5.84 -10.60 6.06
CA ASP A 127 -5.50 -12.02 6.23
C ASP A 127 -5.51 -12.76 4.90
N LYS A 128 -6.54 -12.55 4.09
CA LYS A 128 -6.64 -13.16 2.75
C LYS A 128 -5.51 -12.71 1.84
N ALA A 129 -5.18 -11.42 1.84
CA ALA A 129 -4.11 -10.88 1.03
C ALA A 129 -2.75 -11.45 1.47
N LEU A 130 -2.47 -11.48 2.77
CA LEU A 130 -1.22 -12.02 3.31
C LEU A 130 -1.05 -13.50 2.96
N ASP A 131 -2.13 -14.29 3.05
CA ASP A 131 -2.10 -15.70 2.67
C ASP A 131 -1.67 -15.88 1.20
N GLN A 132 -2.26 -15.10 0.29
CA GLN A 132 -1.91 -15.16 -1.13
C GLN A 132 -0.52 -14.62 -1.43
N ILE A 133 -0.11 -13.53 -0.78
CA ILE A 133 1.23 -12.98 -0.95
C ILE A 133 2.28 -14.02 -0.54
N SER A 134 2.03 -14.73 0.55
CA SER A 134 2.89 -15.83 1.00
C SER A 134 2.91 -16.98 0.00
N LYS A 135 1.74 -17.49 -0.40
CA LYS A 135 1.61 -18.63 -1.31
C LYS A 135 2.23 -18.36 -2.67
N PHE A 136 2.04 -17.16 -3.20
CA PHE A 136 2.55 -16.78 -4.52
C PHE A 136 3.97 -16.22 -4.47
N ASN A 137 4.56 -16.11 -3.29
CA ASN A 137 5.90 -15.56 -3.09
C ASN A 137 6.08 -14.20 -3.77
N LEU A 138 5.20 -13.26 -3.46
CA LEU A 138 5.15 -11.95 -4.14
C LEU A 138 6.04 -10.89 -3.49
N LEU A 139 6.61 -11.15 -2.32
CA LEU A 139 7.49 -10.21 -1.63
C LEU A 139 8.94 -10.61 -1.84
N LYS A 140 9.79 -9.65 -2.22
CA LYS A 140 11.24 -9.86 -2.33
C LYS A 140 11.84 -10.16 -0.96
N GLU A 141 13.04 -10.75 -0.93
CA GLU A 141 13.73 -11.18 0.29
C GLU A 141 13.83 -10.08 1.35
N HIS A 142 14.15 -8.86 0.95
CA HIS A 142 14.24 -7.70 1.86
C HIS A 142 13.04 -6.77 1.76
N GLY A 143 11.95 -7.27 1.18
CA GLY A 143 10.74 -6.49 1.00
C GLY A 143 9.98 -6.28 2.31
N ILE A 144 9.12 -5.27 2.29
CA ILE A 144 8.30 -4.88 3.45
C ILE A 144 6.84 -4.82 3.05
N ILE A 145 5.97 -5.39 3.89
CA ILE A 145 4.53 -5.25 3.78
C ILE A 145 4.07 -4.27 4.85
N ILE A 146 3.25 -3.31 4.47
CA ILE A 146 2.68 -2.32 5.36
C ILE A 146 1.18 -2.57 5.44
N CYS A 147 0.69 -2.95 6.63
CA CYS A 147 -0.73 -3.21 6.89
C CYS A 147 -1.30 -2.11 7.75
N GLU A 148 -2.42 -1.52 7.34
CA GLU A 148 -3.18 -0.55 8.11
C GLU A 148 -4.58 -1.11 8.35
N PHE A 149 -5.03 -1.16 9.61
CA PHE A 149 -6.27 -1.83 10.00
C PHE A 149 -6.85 -1.24 11.28
N SER A 150 -8.12 -1.58 11.58
CA SER A 150 -8.75 -1.20 12.85
C SER A 150 -8.09 -1.95 14.01
N ASN A 151 -7.82 -1.25 15.11
CA ASN A 151 -7.22 -1.85 16.30
C ASN A 151 -8.08 -2.93 16.96
N GLN A 152 -9.32 -3.11 16.51
CA GLN A 152 -10.22 -4.18 16.96
C GLN A 152 -10.08 -5.45 16.14
N GLU A 153 -9.36 -5.40 15.03
CA GLU A 153 -9.08 -6.57 14.19
C GLU A 153 -7.87 -7.32 14.71
N LYS A 154 -7.93 -8.65 14.61
CA LYS A 154 -6.76 -9.50 14.82
C LYS A 154 -6.24 -9.94 13.46
N ILE A 155 -4.97 -9.68 13.22
CA ILE A 155 -4.33 -10.00 11.95
C ILE A 155 -3.52 -11.29 12.10
N ASN A 156 -3.77 -12.23 11.18
CA ASN A 156 -2.91 -13.41 11.04
C ASN A 156 -1.74 -13.04 10.12
N THR A 157 -0.53 -13.07 10.64
CA THR A 157 0.67 -12.69 9.89
C THR A 157 1.29 -13.84 9.13
N TYR A 158 0.73 -15.05 9.23
CA TYR A 158 1.24 -16.26 8.57
C TYR A 158 2.74 -16.43 8.84
N ASP A 159 3.54 -16.60 7.80
CA ASP A 159 5.00 -16.74 7.91
C ASP A 159 5.77 -15.40 7.85
N PHE A 160 5.05 -14.28 7.86
CA PHE A 160 5.68 -12.97 7.93
C PHE A 160 6.00 -12.58 9.37
N GLU A 161 7.11 -11.89 9.55
CA GLU A 161 7.61 -11.42 10.84
C GLU A 161 7.28 -9.95 11.05
N VAL A 162 6.77 -9.61 12.25
CA VAL A 162 6.47 -8.22 12.59
C VAL A 162 7.77 -7.47 12.89
N ILE A 163 8.05 -6.40 12.14
CA ILE A 163 9.18 -5.52 12.39
C ILE A 163 8.79 -4.45 13.41
N LYS A 164 7.65 -3.80 13.19
CA LYS A 164 7.16 -2.71 14.03
C LYS A 164 5.63 -2.68 14.02
N GLN A 165 5.06 -2.13 15.10
CA GLN A 165 3.64 -1.86 15.21
C GLN A 165 3.44 -0.45 15.76
N TYR A 166 2.50 0.29 15.16
CA TYR A 166 2.14 1.65 15.57
C TYR A 166 0.66 1.73 15.87
N HIS A 167 0.31 2.57 16.85
CA HIS A 167 -1.07 2.86 17.21
C HIS A 167 -1.37 4.34 16.98
N TYR A 168 -2.40 4.63 16.19
CA TYR A 168 -2.88 5.99 15.97
C TYR A 168 -4.40 6.01 16.14
N GLY A 169 -4.86 6.35 17.37
CA GLY A 169 -6.29 6.33 17.67
C GLY A 169 -6.91 4.95 17.51
N LEU A 170 -7.82 4.79 16.55
CA LEU A 170 -8.50 3.53 16.27
C LEU A 170 -7.79 2.69 15.20
N THR A 171 -6.67 3.16 14.67
CA THR A 171 -5.95 2.52 13.58
C THR A 171 -4.61 1.99 14.06
N ASP A 172 -4.31 0.74 13.69
CA ASP A 172 -3.00 0.14 13.89
C ASP A 172 -2.30 -0.03 12.55
N THR A 173 -0.99 0.09 12.56
CA THR A 173 -0.12 -0.19 11.42
C THR A 173 0.90 -1.24 11.79
N LEU A 174 1.02 -2.29 10.96
CA LEU A 174 2.07 -3.30 11.07
C LEU A 174 3.03 -3.20 9.91
N LEU A 175 4.32 -3.28 10.20
CA LEU A 175 5.36 -3.50 9.20
C LEU A 175 5.82 -4.95 9.30
N LEU A 176 5.74 -5.67 8.18
CA LEU A 176 6.07 -7.08 8.10
C LEU A 176 7.20 -7.32 7.11
N LYS A 177 8.01 -8.33 7.38
CA LYS A 177 9.04 -8.84 6.46
C LYS A 177 8.92 -10.36 6.33
N LYS A 178 9.63 -10.96 5.39
CA LYS A 178 9.74 -12.41 5.33
C LYS A 178 10.36 -12.93 6.62
N GLY A 179 9.77 -14.00 7.17
CA GLY A 179 10.36 -14.68 8.31
C GLY A 179 11.65 -15.38 7.92
N ASP A 180 12.58 -15.50 8.88
CA ASP A 180 13.80 -16.26 8.69
C ASP A 180 13.45 -17.75 8.67
N HIS A 181 13.59 -18.37 7.50
CA HIS A 181 13.51 -19.82 7.39
C HIS A 181 14.91 -20.36 7.69
N ASN A 182 15.15 -20.69 8.95
CA ASN A 182 16.30 -21.51 9.30
C ASN A 182 15.93 -22.96 9.00
N ASP A 183 16.35 -23.44 7.87
CA ASP A 183 16.30 -24.87 7.58
C ASP A 183 17.30 -25.64 8.43
#